data_4b935faa4bda4a0caa927888542d95e5
#
_entry.id   4b935faa4bda4a0caa927888542d95e5
#
_cell.length_a   1.000
_cell.length_b   1.000
_cell.length_c   1.000
_cell.angle_alpha   90.00
_cell.angle_beta   90.00
_cell.angle_gamma   90.00
#
_symmetry.space_group_name_H-M   'P 1'
#
loop_
_entity.id
_entity.type
_entity.pdbx_description
1 polymer ?
#
loop_
_entity_poly.entity_id
_entity_poly.type
_entity_poly.pdbx_seq_one_letter_code
_entity_poly.pdbx_strand_id
1 'polypeptide(L)'
;MRILITGGAGFIGSNLLMQLDQTEHKVRILDNFSNGDSGYDHSKTNNVIIGDIRDYNFCEEATRDIDAVIHLAAKGNVADSINNPDENFQNNVQGTFNILKACAKNGVIKFILASTGGALMGNCELPVNESSVPKPISPYGASKLACEGYCQAFSHIHDININILRFANVYGPYSLNKVGLVNTVMRNISNKEPIIVYGDGSSTRDFIYVDDLCRGIIQALHHNNKGCDVFHL
;
A
#
# COMPACT_ATOMS: atom_id res chain seq x y z
N MET A 1 -20.48 -2.04 -1.53
CA MET A 1 -19.61 -3.07 -0.93
C MET A 1 -19.18 -2.64 0.46
N ARG A 2 -18.90 -3.61 1.33
CA ARG A 2 -18.23 -3.41 2.61
C ARG A 2 -16.73 -3.60 2.37
N ILE A 3 -15.96 -2.55 2.59
CA ILE A 3 -14.52 -2.50 2.24
C ILE A 3 -13.71 -2.35 3.52
N LEU A 4 -12.70 -3.19 3.69
CA LEU A 4 -11.68 -3.00 4.71
C LEU A 4 -10.46 -2.31 4.06
N ILE A 5 -9.99 -1.23 4.69
CA ILE A 5 -8.71 -0.61 4.35
C ILE A 5 -7.74 -0.83 5.50
N THR A 6 -6.70 -1.63 5.29
CA THR A 6 -5.61 -1.71 6.26
C THR A 6 -4.60 -0.60 5.98
N GLY A 7 -4.06 0.04 7.01
CA GLY A 7 -3.24 1.24 6.83
C GLY A 7 -4.07 2.45 6.39
N GLY A 8 -5.36 2.46 6.72
CA GLY A 8 -6.30 3.50 6.29
C GLY A 8 -6.05 4.87 6.92
N ALA A 9 -5.36 4.93 8.06
CA ALA A 9 -4.96 6.18 8.70
C ALA A 9 -3.67 6.80 8.11
N GLY A 10 -2.99 6.09 7.21
CA GLY A 10 -1.79 6.57 6.53
C GLY A 10 -2.10 7.55 5.39
N PHE A 11 -1.04 8.00 4.72
CA PHE A 11 -1.09 8.98 3.62
C PHE A 11 -2.07 8.58 2.49
N ILE A 12 -1.87 7.41 1.88
CA ILE A 12 -2.73 6.97 0.76
C ILE A 12 -4.13 6.64 1.27
N GLY A 13 -4.24 5.98 2.44
CA GLY A 13 -5.52 5.63 3.05
C GLY A 13 -6.40 6.83 3.30
N SER A 14 -5.86 7.93 3.84
CA SER A 14 -6.61 9.17 4.10
C SER A 14 -7.18 9.80 2.82
N ASN A 15 -6.38 9.85 1.75
CA ASN A 15 -6.85 10.36 0.45
C ASN A 15 -7.91 9.43 -0.18
N LEU A 16 -7.73 8.12 -0.04
CA LEU A 16 -8.69 7.14 -0.54
C LEU A 16 -10.04 7.24 0.20
N LEU A 17 -10.02 7.44 1.51
CA LEU A 17 -11.22 7.65 2.32
C LEU A 17 -12.03 8.85 1.84
N MET A 18 -11.38 9.98 1.54
CA MET A 18 -12.07 11.17 1.01
C MET A 18 -12.82 10.90 -0.29
N GLN A 19 -12.26 10.06 -1.18
CA GLN A 19 -12.95 9.68 -2.42
C GLN A 19 -14.06 8.66 -2.18
N LEU A 20 -13.87 7.70 -1.26
CA LEU A 20 -14.87 6.69 -0.94
C LEU A 20 -16.05 7.25 -0.13
N ASP A 21 -15.86 8.32 0.66
CA ASP A 21 -16.94 9.00 1.39
C ASP A 21 -18.03 9.58 0.45
N GLN A 22 -17.70 9.77 -0.83
CA GLN A 22 -18.65 10.22 -1.86
C GLN A 22 -19.41 9.07 -2.52
N THR A 23 -19.21 7.84 -2.05
CA THR A 23 -19.80 6.62 -2.62
C THR A 23 -20.73 5.93 -1.62
N GLU A 24 -21.49 4.94 -2.07
CA GLU A 24 -22.33 4.09 -1.22
C GLU A 24 -21.54 2.97 -0.51
N HIS A 25 -20.22 2.97 -0.58
CA HIS A 25 -19.39 1.96 0.06
C HIS A 25 -19.35 2.15 1.58
N LYS A 26 -19.39 1.06 2.32
CA LYS A 26 -19.19 1.07 3.78
C LYS A 26 -17.74 0.72 4.06
N VAL A 27 -17.00 1.64 4.65
CA VAL A 27 -15.57 1.48 4.90
C VAL A 27 -15.31 1.14 6.37
N ARG A 28 -14.45 0.15 6.58
CA ARG A 28 -13.80 -0.18 7.86
C ARG A 28 -12.30 0.06 7.72
N ILE A 29 -11.67 0.56 8.77
CA ILE A 29 -10.22 0.76 8.83
C ILE A 29 -9.63 -0.22 9.86
N LEU A 30 -8.47 -0.80 9.53
CA LEU A 30 -7.56 -1.44 10.48
C LEU A 30 -6.21 -0.71 10.41
N ASP A 31 -5.81 -0.07 11.50
CA ASP A 31 -4.55 0.65 11.59
C ASP A 31 -4.00 0.62 13.02
N ASN A 32 -2.70 0.59 13.20
CA ASN A 32 -2.04 0.68 14.51
C ASN A 32 -1.47 2.07 14.79
N PHE A 33 -1.67 3.02 13.89
CA PHE A 33 -1.19 4.41 13.96
C PHE A 33 0.34 4.55 14.18
N SER A 34 1.12 3.51 13.86
CA SER A 34 2.58 3.50 14.06
C SER A 34 3.34 4.52 13.20
N ASN A 35 2.78 4.99 12.11
CA ASN A 35 3.35 6.04 11.28
C ASN A 35 2.90 7.46 11.70
N GLY A 36 2.20 7.59 12.83
CA GLY A 36 1.66 8.85 13.33
C GLY A 36 0.40 9.29 12.60
N ASP A 37 -0.04 10.49 12.93
CA ASP A 37 -1.23 11.10 12.32
C ASP A 37 -0.91 11.65 10.93
N SER A 38 -1.73 11.30 9.94
CA SER A 38 -1.64 11.86 8.58
C SER A 38 -2.14 13.32 8.50
N GLY A 39 -2.83 13.79 9.53
CA GLY A 39 -3.54 15.08 9.55
C GLY A 39 -4.95 15.02 8.99
N TYR A 40 -5.46 13.83 8.65
CA TYR A 40 -6.85 13.63 8.25
C TYR A 40 -7.72 13.34 9.47
N ASP A 41 -8.91 13.96 9.53
CA ASP A 41 -9.87 13.73 10.61
C ASP A 41 -10.59 12.38 10.44
N HIS A 42 -10.04 11.34 11.06
CA HIS A 42 -10.60 9.99 11.04
C HIS A 42 -11.87 9.83 11.90
N SER A 43 -12.29 10.85 12.68
CA SER A 43 -13.48 10.77 13.52
C SER A 43 -14.78 10.62 12.70
N LYS A 44 -14.75 11.01 11.43
CA LYS A 44 -15.85 10.82 10.48
C LYS A 44 -16.03 9.36 10.05
N THR A 45 -15.01 8.54 10.22
CA THR A 45 -15.06 7.11 9.88
C THR A 45 -15.49 6.32 11.11
N ASN A 46 -16.78 5.99 11.20
CA ASN A 46 -17.40 5.35 12.38
C ASN A 46 -16.97 3.87 12.61
N ASN A 47 -16.01 3.34 11.86
CA ASN A 47 -15.62 1.92 11.92
C ASN A 47 -14.11 1.75 11.83
N VAL A 48 -13.41 2.17 12.89
CA VAL A 48 -11.95 2.06 13.00
C VAL A 48 -11.61 1.01 14.06
N ILE A 49 -10.87 -0.01 13.65
CA ILE A 49 -10.24 -0.99 14.54
C ILE A 49 -8.79 -0.57 14.74
N ILE A 50 -8.42 -0.25 15.98
CA ILE A 50 -7.03 0.04 16.34
C ILE A 50 -6.34 -1.30 16.61
N GLY A 51 -5.49 -1.75 15.69
CA GLY A 51 -4.85 -3.04 15.78
C GLY A 51 -3.71 -3.21 14.79
N ASP A 52 -2.89 -4.23 15.03
CA ASP A 52 -1.70 -4.53 14.24
C ASP A 52 -1.94 -5.74 13.33
N ILE A 53 -1.60 -5.63 12.06
CA ILE A 53 -1.73 -6.75 11.09
C ILE A 53 -0.81 -7.93 11.40
N ARG A 54 0.20 -7.75 12.25
CA ARG A 54 1.04 -8.84 12.76
C ARG A 54 0.31 -9.76 13.71
N ASP A 55 -0.73 -9.26 14.38
CA ASP A 55 -1.65 -10.07 15.20
C ASP A 55 -2.83 -10.56 14.35
N TYR A 56 -2.89 -11.88 14.16
CA TYR A 56 -3.92 -12.52 13.34
C TYR A 56 -5.35 -12.26 13.88
N ASN A 57 -5.54 -12.11 15.20
CA ASN A 57 -6.86 -11.89 15.77
C ASN A 57 -7.50 -10.58 15.29
N PHE A 58 -6.71 -9.49 15.22
CA PHE A 58 -7.18 -8.23 14.63
C PHE A 58 -7.50 -8.37 13.13
N CYS A 59 -6.68 -9.14 12.39
CA CYS A 59 -6.94 -9.40 10.98
C CYS A 59 -8.24 -10.16 10.76
N GLU A 60 -8.48 -11.18 11.58
CA GLU A 60 -9.70 -11.99 11.53
C GLU A 60 -10.94 -11.17 11.89
N GLU A 61 -10.88 -10.37 12.96
CA GLU A 61 -11.97 -9.48 13.36
C GLU A 61 -12.26 -8.45 12.26
N ALA A 62 -11.22 -7.80 11.74
CA ALA A 62 -11.36 -6.73 10.75
C ALA A 62 -11.97 -7.21 9.44
N THR A 63 -11.74 -8.47 9.04
CA THR A 63 -12.24 -9.04 7.77
C THR A 63 -13.64 -9.66 7.88
N ARG A 64 -14.26 -9.73 9.08
CA ARG A 64 -15.64 -10.23 9.24
C ARG A 64 -16.64 -9.36 8.48
N ASP A 65 -17.51 -9.99 7.71
CA ASP A 65 -18.52 -9.33 6.90
C ASP A 65 -17.97 -8.30 5.90
N ILE A 66 -16.77 -8.50 5.38
CA ILE A 66 -16.12 -7.66 4.37
C ILE A 66 -16.21 -8.33 3.01
N ASP A 67 -16.55 -7.52 1.99
CA ASP A 67 -16.63 -7.98 0.60
C ASP A 67 -15.28 -7.81 -0.12
N ALA A 68 -14.54 -6.74 0.20
CA ALA A 68 -13.26 -6.42 -0.43
C ALA A 68 -12.24 -5.85 0.58
N VAL A 69 -10.96 -6.16 0.40
CA VAL A 69 -9.85 -5.59 1.18
C VAL A 69 -8.93 -4.77 0.29
N ILE A 70 -8.60 -3.55 0.72
CA ILE A 70 -7.54 -2.72 0.16
C ILE A 70 -6.40 -2.71 1.19
N HIS A 71 -5.31 -3.40 0.87
CA HIS A 71 -4.20 -3.62 1.80
C HIS A 71 -3.09 -2.61 1.57
N LEU A 72 -3.12 -1.50 2.34
CA LEU A 72 -2.12 -0.42 2.30
C LEU A 72 -1.14 -0.47 3.48
N ALA A 73 -1.45 -1.23 4.54
CA ALA A 73 -0.60 -1.33 5.72
C ALA A 73 0.75 -1.94 5.36
N ALA A 74 1.82 -1.18 5.54
CA ALA A 74 3.19 -1.61 5.28
C ALA A 74 4.22 -0.63 5.87
N LYS A 75 5.42 -1.11 6.15
CA LYS A 75 6.62 -0.27 6.32
C LYS A 75 7.26 -0.05 4.95
N GLY A 76 7.07 1.15 4.38
CA GLY A 76 7.38 1.49 2.99
C GLY A 76 8.71 2.21 2.75
N ASN A 77 9.54 2.40 3.78
CA ASN A 77 10.82 3.10 3.66
C ASN A 77 11.95 2.11 3.35
N VAL A 78 12.64 2.30 2.21
CA VAL A 78 13.75 1.45 1.78
C VAL A 78 14.93 1.53 2.77
N ALA A 79 15.32 2.74 3.20
CA ALA A 79 16.45 2.91 4.12
C ALA A 79 16.17 2.28 5.49
N ASP A 80 14.95 2.46 6.02
CA ASP A 80 14.54 1.82 7.28
C ASP A 80 14.55 0.30 7.17
N SER A 81 14.19 -0.26 6.00
CA SER A 81 14.20 -1.70 5.79
C SER A 81 15.60 -2.31 5.84
N ILE A 82 16.62 -1.53 5.47
CA ILE A 82 18.03 -1.96 5.56
C ILE A 82 18.48 -1.99 7.01
N ASN A 83 18.08 -1.00 7.80
CA ASN A 83 18.44 -0.89 9.21
C ASN A 83 17.64 -1.86 10.10
N ASN A 84 16.39 -2.15 9.74
CA ASN A 84 15.44 -2.97 10.52
C ASN A 84 14.77 -4.02 9.64
N PRO A 85 15.51 -4.98 9.03
CA PRO A 85 14.96 -5.96 8.09
C PRO A 85 13.92 -6.90 8.72
N ASP A 86 14.12 -7.27 9.99
CA ASP A 86 13.17 -8.14 10.72
C ASP A 86 11.82 -7.45 10.92
N GLU A 87 11.82 -6.17 11.32
CA GLU A 87 10.58 -5.40 11.46
C GLU A 87 9.89 -5.25 10.10
N ASN A 88 10.65 -5.00 9.04
CA ASN A 88 10.11 -4.92 7.69
C ASN A 88 9.46 -6.24 7.25
N PHE A 89 10.12 -7.38 7.50
CA PHE A 89 9.58 -8.70 7.22
C PHE A 89 8.29 -8.97 8.00
N GLN A 90 8.28 -8.73 9.31
CA GLN A 90 7.12 -8.98 10.16
C GLN A 90 5.93 -8.12 9.75
N ASN A 91 6.14 -6.81 9.50
CA ASN A 91 5.05 -5.93 9.07
C ASN A 91 4.54 -6.29 7.67
N ASN A 92 5.45 -6.41 6.70
CA ASN A 92 5.04 -6.52 5.31
C ASN A 92 4.65 -7.95 4.95
N VAL A 93 5.52 -8.94 5.22
CA VAL A 93 5.28 -10.32 4.77
C VAL A 93 4.32 -11.04 5.70
N GLN A 94 4.63 -11.08 7.00
CA GLN A 94 3.77 -11.75 7.98
C GLN A 94 2.40 -11.07 8.08
N GLY A 95 2.38 -9.71 8.10
CA GLY A 95 1.13 -8.95 8.13
C GLY A 95 0.25 -9.23 6.92
N THR A 96 0.82 -9.18 5.69
CA THR A 96 0.07 -9.53 4.46
C THR A 96 -0.44 -10.97 4.49
N PHE A 97 0.39 -11.92 4.94
CA PHE A 97 -0.02 -13.31 5.08
C PHE A 97 -1.19 -13.47 6.05
N ASN A 98 -1.17 -12.78 7.19
CA ASN A 98 -2.26 -12.82 8.18
C ASN A 98 -3.57 -12.28 7.59
N ILE A 99 -3.53 -11.15 6.88
CA ILE A 99 -4.72 -10.58 6.22
C ILE A 99 -5.24 -11.53 5.14
N LEU A 100 -4.40 -12.10 4.27
CA LEU A 100 -4.82 -13.07 3.24
C LEU A 100 -5.47 -14.30 3.87
N LYS A 101 -4.86 -14.85 4.94
CA LYS A 101 -5.42 -15.97 5.70
C LYS A 101 -6.80 -15.64 6.31
N ALA A 102 -6.95 -14.43 6.85
CA ALA A 102 -8.21 -13.96 7.40
C ALA A 102 -9.28 -13.76 6.30
N CYS A 103 -8.88 -13.23 5.14
CA CYS A 103 -9.74 -13.11 3.96
C CYS A 103 -10.28 -14.48 3.52
N ALA A 104 -9.40 -15.46 3.38
CA ALA A 104 -9.80 -16.82 3.00
C ALA A 104 -10.78 -17.44 4.01
N LYS A 105 -10.53 -17.24 5.31
CA LYS A 105 -11.42 -17.75 6.39
C LYS A 105 -12.79 -17.11 6.38
N ASN A 106 -12.86 -15.79 6.15
CA ASN A 106 -14.10 -15.00 6.25
C ASN A 106 -14.82 -14.82 4.90
N GLY A 107 -14.34 -15.46 3.81
CA GLY A 107 -15.00 -15.44 2.51
C GLY A 107 -14.92 -14.09 1.79
N VAL A 108 -13.84 -13.32 2.00
CA VAL A 108 -13.58 -12.10 1.23
C VAL A 108 -13.32 -12.47 -0.22
N ILE A 109 -14.04 -11.83 -1.14
CA ILE A 109 -14.00 -12.19 -2.56
C ILE A 109 -13.02 -11.35 -3.39
N LYS A 110 -12.57 -10.20 -2.87
CA LYS A 110 -11.68 -9.30 -3.59
C LYS A 110 -10.58 -8.74 -2.68
N PHE A 111 -9.35 -8.71 -3.21
CA PHE A 111 -8.20 -8.19 -2.49
C PHE A 111 -7.34 -7.29 -3.40
N ILE A 112 -6.97 -6.12 -2.92
CA ILE A 112 -6.07 -5.21 -3.60
C ILE A 112 -4.81 -5.07 -2.77
N LEU A 113 -3.66 -5.44 -3.35
CA LEU A 113 -2.35 -5.28 -2.72
C LEU A 113 -1.67 -3.99 -3.19
N ALA A 114 -1.30 -3.12 -2.28
CA ALA A 114 -0.34 -2.04 -2.55
C ALA A 114 1.08 -2.62 -2.63
N SER A 115 1.60 -2.75 -3.84
CA SER A 115 2.99 -3.13 -4.13
C SER A 115 3.81 -1.91 -4.56
N THR A 116 4.98 -2.10 -5.13
CA THR A 116 5.90 -1.03 -5.55
C THR A 116 6.49 -1.32 -6.91
N GLY A 117 6.55 -0.32 -7.79
CA GLY A 117 7.22 -0.44 -9.07
C GLY A 117 8.75 -0.43 -8.92
N GLY A 118 9.30 0.64 -8.36
CA GLY A 118 10.76 0.84 -8.34
C GLY A 118 11.54 -0.12 -7.45
N ALA A 119 11.15 -0.26 -6.17
CA ALA A 119 11.91 -1.10 -5.22
C ALA A 119 11.86 -2.60 -5.56
N LEU A 120 10.79 -3.03 -6.23
CA LEU A 120 10.61 -4.42 -6.67
C LEU A 120 11.54 -4.77 -7.83
N MET A 121 11.74 -3.83 -8.76
CA MET A 121 12.48 -4.07 -9.99
C MET A 121 14.00 -3.98 -9.80
N GLY A 122 14.47 -3.20 -8.80
CA GLY A 122 15.90 -2.97 -8.59
C GLY A 122 16.54 -2.27 -9.80
N ASN A 123 17.75 -2.73 -10.17
CA ASN A 123 18.42 -2.23 -11.37
C ASN A 123 17.94 -3.03 -12.59
N CYS A 124 17.09 -2.41 -13.40
CA CYS A 124 16.51 -3.04 -14.60
C CYS A 124 16.59 -2.12 -15.82
N GLU A 125 16.40 -2.68 -17.00
CA GLU A 125 16.26 -1.91 -18.23
C GLU A 125 14.92 -1.17 -18.25
N LEU A 126 14.90 0.04 -18.77
CA LEU A 126 13.73 0.89 -18.90
C LEU A 126 13.19 0.88 -20.34
N PRO A 127 11.90 1.05 -20.56
CA PRO A 127 10.83 1.17 -19.56
C PRO A 127 10.45 -0.17 -18.92
N VAL A 128 10.03 -0.11 -17.63
CA VAL A 128 9.50 -1.26 -16.90
C VAL A 128 8.04 -1.49 -17.28
N ASN A 129 7.61 -2.74 -17.35
CA ASN A 129 6.21 -3.14 -17.51
C ASN A 129 5.89 -4.36 -16.63
N GLU A 130 4.63 -4.81 -16.64
CA GLU A 130 4.15 -5.89 -15.78
C GLU A 130 4.85 -7.25 -16.03
N SER A 131 5.37 -7.46 -17.25
CA SER A 131 6.13 -8.68 -17.60
C SER A 131 7.61 -8.63 -17.19
N SER A 132 8.09 -7.47 -16.73
CA SER A 132 9.47 -7.34 -16.27
C SER A 132 9.72 -8.18 -15.02
N VAL A 133 10.83 -8.91 -15.02
CA VAL A 133 11.17 -9.82 -13.91
C VAL A 133 11.67 -9.04 -12.71
N PRO A 134 11.01 -9.12 -11.54
CA PRO A 134 11.46 -8.49 -10.32
C PRO A 134 12.86 -8.95 -9.88
N LYS A 135 13.73 -7.97 -9.52
CA LYS A 135 15.08 -8.21 -9.00
C LYS A 135 15.37 -7.26 -7.83
N PRO A 136 14.66 -7.39 -6.70
CA PRO A 136 14.79 -6.46 -5.59
C PRO A 136 16.20 -6.46 -4.99
N ILE A 137 16.70 -5.26 -4.68
CA ILE A 137 18.01 -5.04 -4.06
C ILE A 137 17.91 -4.46 -2.64
N SER A 138 16.73 -4.50 -2.04
CA SER A 138 16.47 -4.06 -0.67
C SER A 138 15.53 -5.01 0.04
N PRO A 139 15.57 -5.10 1.41
CA PRO A 139 14.61 -5.87 2.18
C PRO A 139 13.17 -5.47 1.90
N TYR A 140 12.88 -4.16 1.74
CA TYR A 140 11.56 -3.67 1.37
C TYR A 140 11.08 -4.23 0.00
N GLY A 141 11.92 -4.14 -1.03
CA GLY A 141 11.58 -4.71 -2.34
C GLY A 141 11.35 -6.21 -2.27
N ALA A 142 12.22 -6.94 -1.54
CA ALA A 142 12.10 -8.38 -1.32
C ALA A 142 10.80 -8.73 -0.56
N SER A 143 10.43 -7.95 0.46
CA SER A 143 9.18 -8.17 1.20
C SER A 143 7.95 -7.97 0.31
N LYS A 144 7.94 -6.97 -0.57
CA LYS A 144 6.84 -6.75 -1.52
C LYS A 144 6.75 -7.87 -2.56
N LEU A 145 7.89 -8.38 -3.07
CA LEU A 145 7.91 -9.55 -3.94
C LEU A 145 7.32 -10.79 -3.26
N ALA A 146 7.67 -11.04 -2.00
CA ALA A 146 7.08 -12.12 -1.22
C ALA A 146 5.55 -11.95 -1.06
N CYS A 147 5.07 -10.72 -0.80
CA CYS A 147 3.63 -10.42 -0.74
C CYS A 147 2.92 -10.74 -2.05
N GLU A 148 3.50 -10.34 -3.21
CA GLU A 148 2.95 -10.67 -4.53
C GLU A 148 2.87 -12.18 -4.74
N GLY A 149 3.91 -12.93 -4.32
CA GLY A 149 3.92 -14.40 -4.40
C GLY A 149 2.82 -15.05 -3.55
N TYR A 150 2.60 -14.56 -2.32
CA TYR A 150 1.49 -15.04 -1.48
C TYR A 150 0.13 -14.68 -2.08
N CYS A 151 -0.05 -13.49 -2.64
CA CYS A 151 -1.26 -13.11 -3.34
C CYS A 151 -1.58 -14.08 -4.49
N GLN A 152 -0.59 -14.38 -5.33
CA GLN A 152 -0.75 -15.33 -6.42
C GLN A 152 -1.19 -16.73 -5.93
N ALA A 153 -0.56 -17.23 -4.86
CA ALA A 153 -0.89 -18.54 -4.28
C ALA A 153 -2.30 -18.55 -3.66
N PHE A 154 -2.67 -17.52 -2.87
CA PHE A 154 -3.98 -17.44 -2.22
C PHE A 154 -5.12 -17.25 -3.22
N SER A 155 -4.90 -16.47 -4.28
CA SER A 155 -5.86 -16.33 -5.36
C SER A 155 -6.21 -17.66 -6.00
N HIS A 156 -5.18 -18.49 -6.25
CA HIS A 156 -5.37 -19.82 -6.87
C HIS A 156 -6.05 -20.82 -5.93
N ILE A 157 -5.71 -20.80 -4.62
CA ILE A 157 -6.19 -21.80 -3.66
C ILE A 157 -7.59 -21.48 -3.13
N HIS A 158 -7.92 -20.18 -2.97
CA HIS A 158 -9.10 -19.73 -2.23
C HIS A 158 -10.12 -18.95 -3.08
N ASP A 159 -9.97 -18.93 -4.41
CA ASP A 159 -10.88 -18.19 -5.32
C ASP A 159 -11.04 -16.68 -4.97
N ILE A 160 -10.00 -16.07 -4.41
CA ILE A 160 -9.97 -14.64 -4.13
C ILE A 160 -9.50 -13.91 -5.38
N ASN A 161 -10.29 -12.97 -5.89
CA ASN A 161 -9.87 -12.09 -6.99
C ASN A 161 -8.88 -11.05 -6.48
N ILE A 162 -7.65 -11.12 -6.93
CA ILE A 162 -6.57 -10.24 -6.43
C ILE A 162 -6.08 -9.30 -7.53
N ASN A 163 -5.95 -8.02 -7.20
CA ASN A 163 -5.27 -7.02 -8.02
C ASN A 163 -4.03 -6.52 -7.27
N ILE A 164 -2.87 -6.73 -7.84
CA ILE A 164 -1.59 -6.22 -7.34
C ILE A 164 -1.29 -4.91 -8.06
N LEU A 165 -1.18 -3.83 -7.30
CA LEU A 165 -0.92 -2.51 -7.84
C LEU A 165 0.50 -2.06 -7.47
N ARG A 166 1.38 -1.98 -8.45
CA ARG A 166 2.78 -1.56 -8.33
C ARG A 166 2.87 -0.04 -8.48
N PHE A 167 2.89 0.66 -7.35
CA PHE A 167 2.88 2.12 -7.32
C PHE A 167 4.22 2.73 -7.74
N ALA A 168 4.16 3.82 -8.52
CA ALA A 168 5.24 4.77 -8.71
C ALA A 168 5.48 5.60 -7.42
N ASN A 169 6.25 6.69 -7.49
CA ASN A 169 6.46 7.56 -6.33
C ASN A 169 5.24 8.45 -6.09
N VAL A 170 4.41 8.06 -5.15
CA VAL A 170 3.17 8.78 -4.81
C VAL A 170 3.48 10.06 -4.06
N TYR A 171 2.85 11.18 -4.44
CA TYR A 171 2.93 12.47 -3.74
C TYR A 171 1.55 13.12 -3.64
N GLY A 172 1.38 14.03 -2.66
CA GLY A 172 0.12 14.76 -2.47
C GLY A 172 -0.17 15.10 -1.01
N PRO A 173 -1.40 15.59 -0.69
CA PRO A 173 -1.80 15.99 0.66
C PRO A 173 -1.79 14.80 1.63
N TYR A 174 -1.78 15.09 2.93
CA TYR A 174 -1.71 14.11 4.03
C TYR A 174 -0.43 13.26 4.06
N SER A 175 0.66 13.72 3.41
CA SER A 175 1.95 13.02 3.36
C SER A 175 2.99 13.58 4.33
N LEU A 176 2.59 14.23 5.42
CA LEU A 176 3.47 14.96 6.36
C LEU A 176 4.63 14.10 6.88
N ASN A 177 4.35 12.85 7.20
CA ASN A 177 5.32 11.90 7.75
C ASN A 177 6.09 11.12 6.68
N LYS A 178 5.79 11.35 5.38
CA LYS A 178 6.46 10.65 4.30
C LYS A 178 7.81 11.28 3.98
N VAL A 179 8.85 10.47 3.99
CA VAL A 179 10.17 10.84 3.46
C VAL A 179 10.18 10.55 1.95
N GLY A 180 10.39 11.59 1.14
CA GLY A 180 10.43 11.46 -0.32
C GLY A 180 10.84 12.78 -0.97
N LEU A 181 11.24 12.74 -2.25
CA LEU A 181 11.79 13.90 -2.94
C LEU A 181 10.84 15.11 -2.89
N VAL A 182 9.59 14.94 -3.29
CA VAL A 182 8.61 16.04 -3.34
C VAL A 182 8.42 16.65 -1.95
N ASN A 183 8.21 15.83 -0.92
CA ASN A 183 8.02 16.34 0.45
C ASN A 183 9.26 17.02 0.99
N THR A 184 10.45 16.50 0.70
CA THR A 184 11.72 17.12 1.11
C THR A 184 11.91 18.48 0.44
N VAL A 185 11.67 18.57 -0.86
CA VAL A 185 11.76 19.83 -1.61
C VAL A 185 10.76 20.86 -1.07
N MET A 186 9.50 20.48 -0.88
CA MET A 186 8.46 21.37 -0.37
C MET A 186 8.78 21.87 1.05
N ARG A 187 9.25 20.99 1.93
CA ARG A 187 9.66 21.34 3.29
C ARG A 187 10.84 22.31 3.28
N ASN A 188 11.88 22.03 2.49
CA ASN A 188 13.08 22.88 2.40
C ASN A 188 12.73 24.27 1.84
N ILE A 189 11.87 24.36 0.82
CA ILE A 189 11.37 25.64 0.30
C ILE A 189 10.62 26.41 1.41
N SER A 190 9.74 25.74 2.14
CA SER A 190 8.96 26.35 3.22
C SER A 190 9.85 26.88 4.34
N ASN A 191 10.91 26.15 4.67
CA ASN A 191 11.87 26.51 5.71
C ASN A 191 12.99 27.43 5.21
N LYS A 192 13.02 27.77 3.92
CA LYS A 192 14.12 28.51 3.27
C LYS A 192 15.48 27.80 3.40
N GLU A 193 15.47 26.48 3.39
CA GLU A 193 16.64 25.61 3.45
C GLU A 193 17.11 25.23 2.03
N PRO A 194 18.40 24.95 1.85
CA PRO A 194 18.94 24.51 0.56
C PRO A 194 18.32 23.19 0.09
N ILE A 195 18.08 23.06 -1.22
CA ILE A 195 17.76 21.78 -1.84
C ILE A 195 19.07 21.13 -2.27
N ILE A 196 19.41 19.99 -1.65
CA ILE A 196 20.63 19.25 -1.96
C ILE A 196 20.32 18.25 -3.06
N VAL A 197 21.03 18.39 -4.20
CA VAL A 197 20.98 17.44 -5.31
C VAL A 197 22.20 16.53 -5.20
N TYR A 198 22.00 15.22 -5.09
CA TYR A 198 23.06 14.24 -5.06
C TYR A 198 23.44 13.81 -6.49
N GLY A 199 24.75 13.71 -6.75
CA GLY A 199 25.27 13.42 -8.09
C GLY A 199 25.17 14.62 -9.04
N ASP A 200 24.93 14.34 -10.31
CA ASP A 200 24.86 15.34 -11.39
C ASP A 200 23.43 15.84 -11.67
N GLY A 201 22.45 15.35 -10.91
CA GLY A 201 21.04 15.71 -11.10
C GLY A 201 20.33 15.00 -12.27
N SER A 202 21.00 14.08 -12.96
CA SER A 202 20.41 13.33 -14.10
C SER A 202 19.43 12.23 -13.69
N SER A 203 19.37 11.88 -12.39
CA SER A 203 18.49 10.83 -11.89
C SER A 203 17.00 11.18 -12.09
N THR A 204 16.27 10.34 -12.80
CA THR A 204 14.83 10.48 -13.03
C THR A 204 14.03 9.60 -12.07
N ARG A 205 12.80 9.98 -11.81
CA ARG A 205 11.82 9.21 -11.02
C ARG A 205 10.46 9.33 -11.68
N ASP A 206 9.72 8.24 -11.62
CA ASP A 206 8.32 8.24 -12.00
C ASP A 206 7.46 8.65 -10.79
N PHE A 207 6.52 9.57 -11.01
CA PHE A 207 5.67 10.13 -9.98
C PHE A 207 4.20 10.01 -10.35
N ILE A 208 3.37 9.69 -9.35
CA ILE A 208 1.92 9.70 -9.46
C ILE A 208 1.30 10.58 -8.38
N TYR A 209 0.36 11.44 -8.76
CA TYR A 209 -0.41 12.22 -7.80
C TYR A 209 -1.39 11.31 -7.06
N VAL A 210 -1.55 11.53 -5.76
CA VAL A 210 -2.30 10.61 -4.89
C VAL A 210 -3.78 10.45 -5.30
N ASP A 211 -4.42 11.50 -5.83
CA ASP A 211 -5.81 11.39 -6.30
C ASP A 211 -5.93 10.48 -7.52
N ASP A 212 -4.95 10.52 -8.44
CA ASP A 212 -4.90 9.64 -9.60
C ASP A 212 -4.68 8.19 -9.16
N LEU A 213 -3.78 7.98 -8.21
CA LEU A 213 -3.58 6.68 -7.59
C LEU A 213 -4.87 6.14 -6.94
N CYS A 214 -5.57 6.97 -6.16
CA CYS A 214 -6.82 6.57 -5.50
C CYS A 214 -7.89 6.21 -6.53
N ARG A 215 -7.99 6.96 -7.64
CA ARG A 215 -8.87 6.58 -8.77
C ARG A 215 -8.49 5.23 -9.36
N GLY A 216 -7.19 4.97 -9.55
CA GLY A 216 -6.70 3.66 -10.01
C GLY A 216 -7.05 2.51 -9.04
N ILE A 217 -6.92 2.73 -7.73
CA ILE A 217 -7.32 1.75 -6.70
C ILE A 217 -8.82 1.48 -6.76
N ILE A 218 -9.66 2.52 -6.91
CA ILE A 218 -11.13 2.36 -7.02
C ILE A 218 -11.49 1.64 -8.32
N GLN A 219 -10.83 1.92 -9.44
CA GLN A 219 -11.04 1.18 -10.68
C GLN A 219 -10.66 -0.30 -10.53
N ALA A 220 -9.53 -0.61 -9.88
CA ALA A 220 -9.14 -1.98 -9.57
C ALA A 220 -10.15 -2.69 -8.65
N LEU A 221 -10.83 -1.95 -7.75
CA LEU A 221 -11.91 -2.50 -6.93
C LEU A 221 -13.09 -2.99 -7.78
N HIS A 222 -13.35 -2.35 -8.92
CA HIS A 222 -14.42 -2.72 -9.85
C HIS A 222 -13.97 -3.64 -10.99
N HIS A 223 -12.65 -3.86 -11.13
CA HIS A 223 -12.13 -4.74 -12.16
C HIS A 223 -12.52 -6.20 -11.88
N ASN A 224 -13.26 -6.81 -12.79
CA ASN A 224 -13.72 -8.19 -12.66
C ASN A 224 -12.70 -9.15 -13.31
N ASN A 225 -11.73 -9.56 -12.53
CA ASN A 225 -10.80 -10.62 -12.90
C ASN A 225 -11.19 -11.95 -12.25
N LYS A 226 -10.67 -13.04 -12.82
CA LYS A 226 -10.62 -14.33 -12.13
C LYS A 226 -9.14 -14.65 -11.93
N GLY A 227 -8.69 -14.66 -10.69
CA GLY A 227 -7.30 -14.92 -10.39
C GLY A 227 -6.54 -13.69 -9.86
N CYS A 228 -5.29 -13.54 -10.25
CA CYS A 228 -4.40 -12.50 -9.76
C CYS A 228 -3.79 -11.71 -10.92
N ASP A 229 -4.16 -10.44 -11.03
CA ASP A 229 -3.64 -9.51 -12.04
C ASP A 229 -2.67 -8.50 -11.42
N VAL A 230 -1.73 -8.03 -12.23
CA VAL A 230 -0.71 -7.04 -11.83
C VAL A 230 -0.82 -5.82 -12.72
N PHE A 231 -0.76 -4.62 -12.13
CA PHE A 231 -0.78 -3.35 -12.84
C PHE A 231 0.27 -2.40 -12.27
N HIS A 232 0.93 -1.63 -13.14
CA HIS A 232 1.73 -0.47 -12.76
C HIS A 232 0.87 0.80 -12.73
N LEU A 233 0.98 1.60 -11.66
CA LEU A 233 0.28 2.86 -11.46
C LEU A 233 1.26 3.99 -11.10
#